data_d26f737e28a9cce8ec2463b135225013
#
_entry.id   d26f737e28a9cce8ec2463b135225013
#
_cell.length_a   1.000
_cell.length_b   1.000
_cell.length_c   1.000
_cell.angle_alpha   90.00
_cell.angle_beta   90.00
_cell.angle_gamma   90.00
#
_symmetry.space_group_name_H-M   'P 1'
#
loop_
_entity.id
_entity.type
_entity.pdbx_description
1 polymer ?
#
loop_
_entity_poly.entity_id
_entity_poly.type
_entity_poly.pdbx_seq_one_letter_code
_entity_poly.pdbx_strand_id
1 'polypeptide(L)'
;RSSDLASKLEVPVLRYAGNKDCLVEKIAILGGAGAEFAGVAKSIGADLYLTGDLKYHEAQDAAMNGLVIADGGHFYTERVIIPYLAKRLRDEFKTRGWNVGVLEDVRAKDIFHCV
;
A
#
# COMPACT_ATOMS: atom_id res chain seq x y z
N ARG A 1 12.21 8.02 0.04
CA ARG A 1 11.96 8.58 1.40
C ARG A 1 10.51 8.34 1.78
N SER A 2 10.21 8.27 3.08
CA SER A 2 8.82 8.09 3.56
C SER A 2 7.88 9.21 3.05
N SER A 3 8.39 10.43 2.92
CA SER A 3 7.68 11.56 2.32
C SER A 3 7.24 11.29 0.87
N ASP A 4 8.04 10.56 0.12
CA ASP A 4 7.74 10.24 -1.28
C ASP A 4 6.61 9.21 -1.39
N LEU A 5 6.57 8.24 -0.47
CA LEU A 5 5.48 7.26 -0.37
C LEU A 5 4.16 7.93 0.03
N ALA A 6 4.19 8.79 1.05
CA ALA A 6 3.01 9.53 1.49
C ALA A 6 2.42 10.38 0.36
N SER A 7 3.27 11.10 -0.39
CA SER A 7 2.86 11.91 -1.52
C SER A 7 2.26 11.07 -2.65
N LYS A 8 2.86 9.93 -2.97
CA LYS A 8 2.39 9.05 -4.05
C LYS A 8 1.05 8.36 -3.72
N LEU A 9 0.84 8.02 -2.47
CA LEU A 9 -0.42 7.44 -1.99
C LEU A 9 -1.49 8.50 -1.70
N GLU A 10 -1.08 9.78 -1.65
CA GLU A 10 -1.94 10.89 -1.20
C GLU A 10 -2.53 10.63 0.19
N VAL A 11 -1.80 9.90 1.04
CA VAL A 11 -2.20 9.61 2.40
C VAL A 11 -1.91 10.80 3.32
N PRO A 12 -2.87 11.20 4.17
CA PRO A 12 -2.67 12.36 5.05
C PRO A 12 -1.62 12.11 6.13
N VAL A 13 -1.49 10.87 6.57
CA VAL A 13 -0.51 10.45 7.60
C VAL A 13 0.05 9.08 7.23
N LEU A 14 1.37 8.98 7.13
CA LEU A 14 2.08 7.71 7.00
C LEU A 14 2.77 7.40 8.33
N ARG A 15 2.39 6.29 8.97
CA ARG A 15 3.08 5.78 10.15
C ARG A 15 4.10 4.74 9.75
N TYR A 16 5.21 4.65 10.46
CA TYR A 16 6.18 3.59 10.25
C TYR A 16 6.86 3.17 11.56
N ALA A 17 7.36 1.96 11.58
CA ALA A 17 8.22 1.43 12.63
C ALA A 17 9.51 0.89 12.01
N GLY A 18 10.60 0.97 12.76
CA GLY A 18 11.93 0.57 12.33
C GLY A 18 12.88 1.74 12.11
N ASN A 19 14.05 1.46 11.55
CA ASN A 19 15.10 2.44 11.37
C ASN A 19 14.82 3.34 10.16
N LYS A 20 14.54 4.64 10.43
CA LYS A 20 14.26 5.65 9.38
C LYS A 20 15.44 5.91 8.44
N ASP A 21 16.66 5.62 8.87
CA ASP A 21 17.90 5.89 8.14
C ASP A 21 18.41 4.63 7.39
N CYS A 22 17.60 3.58 7.38
CA CYS A 22 17.92 2.36 6.64
C CYS A 22 17.94 2.65 5.13
N LEU A 23 18.94 2.08 4.45
CA LEU A 23 18.96 2.09 3.00
C LEU A 23 17.87 1.14 2.49
N VAL A 24 17.00 1.64 1.65
CA VAL A 24 15.89 0.88 1.06
C VAL A 24 16.19 0.62 -0.41
N GLU A 25 16.48 -0.63 -0.73
CA GLU A 25 16.70 -1.11 -2.11
C GLU A 25 15.50 -1.93 -2.59
N LYS A 26 14.88 -2.69 -1.68
CA LYS A 26 13.72 -3.54 -2.00
C LYS A 26 12.52 -3.19 -1.13
N ILE A 27 11.41 -2.88 -1.78
CA ILE A 27 10.13 -2.62 -1.12
C ILE A 27 9.15 -3.75 -1.44
N ALA A 28 8.52 -4.30 -0.41
CA ALA A 28 7.36 -5.15 -0.55
C ALA A 28 6.10 -4.33 -0.28
N ILE A 29 5.04 -4.59 -1.03
CA ILE A 29 3.78 -3.85 -0.92
C ILE A 29 2.61 -4.84 -0.91
N LEU A 30 1.68 -4.63 0.01
CA LEU A 30 0.39 -5.31 0.03
C LEU A 30 -0.67 -4.33 0.50
N GLY A 31 -1.61 -3.97 -0.36
CA GLY A 31 -2.70 -3.06 -0.04
C GLY A 31 -3.67 -3.66 0.99
N GLY A 32 -4.33 -2.78 1.74
CA GLY A 32 -5.21 -3.18 2.82
C GLY A 32 -4.47 -3.76 4.03
N ALA A 33 -5.11 -4.65 4.78
CA ALA A 33 -4.54 -5.27 5.97
C ALA A 33 -3.64 -6.46 5.61
N GLY A 34 -2.33 -6.27 5.66
CA GLY A 34 -1.36 -7.27 5.25
C GLY A 34 -0.25 -7.55 6.26
N ALA A 35 -0.43 -7.18 7.54
CA ALA A 35 0.60 -7.32 8.57
C ALA A 35 1.09 -8.76 8.75
N GLU A 36 0.22 -9.75 8.56
CA GLU A 36 0.56 -11.18 8.65
C GLU A 36 1.64 -11.62 7.65
N PHE A 37 1.82 -10.89 6.55
CA PHE A 37 2.83 -11.19 5.53
C PHE A 37 4.17 -10.49 5.76
N ALA A 38 4.35 -9.77 6.88
CA ALA A 38 5.62 -9.10 7.19
C ALA A 38 6.81 -10.08 7.23
N GLY A 39 6.60 -11.28 7.77
CA GLY A 39 7.61 -12.34 7.76
C GLY A 39 7.99 -12.80 6.35
N VAL A 40 7.02 -12.89 5.45
CA VAL A 40 7.25 -13.23 4.03
C VAL A 40 8.05 -12.11 3.36
N ALA A 41 7.63 -10.85 3.55
CA ALA A 41 8.35 -9.68 3.02
C ALA A 41 9.83 -9.70 3.47
N LYS A 42 10.08 -9.97 4.74
CA LYS A 42 11.45 -10.09 5.26
C LYS A 42 12.22 -11.25 4.63
N SER A 43 11.59 -12.42 4.48
CA SER A 43 12.23 -13.62 3.93
C SER A 43 12.67 -13.46 2.46
N ILE A 44 11.96 -12.64 1.69
CA ILE A 44 12.33 -12.31 0.30
C ILE A 44 13.31 -11.14 0.21
N GLY A 45 13.80 -10.65 1.34
CA GLY A 45 14.83 -9.63 1.42
C GLY A 45 14.31 -8.20 1.26
N ALA A 46 13.04 -7.93 1.59
CA ALA A 46 12.55 -6.56 1.63
C ALA A 46 13.19 -5.78 2.77
N ASP A 47 13.56 -4.54 2.51
CA ASP A 47 14.06 -3.57 3.48
C ASP A 47 12.91 -2.77 4.10
N LEU A 48 11.87 -2.52 3.30
CA LEU A 48 10.66 -1.85 3.70
C LEU A 48 9.43 -2.65 3.24
N TYR A 49 8.44 -2.75 4.13
CA TYR A 49 7.14 -3.33 3.82
C TYR A 49 6.03 -2.29 4.02
N LEU A 50 5.29 -2.00 2.95
CA LEU A 50 4.16 -1.06 2.96
C LEU A 50 2.85 -1.85 2.95
N THR A 51 1.99 -1.59 3.93
CA THR A 51 0.65 -2.18 4.05
C THR A 51 -0.28 -1.22 4.81
N GLY A 52 -1.42 -1.65 5.27
CA GLY A 52 -2.35 -0.89 6.10
C GLY A 52 -2.79 -1.65 7.35
N ASP A 53 -3.53 -0.97 8.21
CA ASP A 53 -4.13 -1.54 9.43
C ASP A 53 -3.12 -2.22 10.36
N LEU A 54 -1.95 -1.64 10.54
CA LEU A 54 -0.93 -2.18 11.44
C LEU A 54 -1.32 -2.01 12.90
N LYS A 55 -1.32 -3.11 13.63
CA LYS A 55 -1.39 -3.13 15.09
C LYS A 55 -0.02 -2.89 15.70
N TYR A 56 -0.02 -2.41 16.93
CA TYR A 56 1.21 -2.06 17.65
C TYR A 56 2.24 -3.18 17.69
N HIS A 57 1.83 -4.39 18.13
CA HIS A 57 2.75 -5.51 18.25
C HIS A 57 3.26 -6.05 16.92
N GLU A 58 2.44 -6.01 15.88
CA GLU A 58 2.86 -6.40 14.52
C GLU A 58 3.97 -5.46 14.01
N ALA A 59 3.80 -4.15 14.21
CA ALA A 59 4.83 -3.17 13.85
C ALA A 59 6.10 -3.32 14.70
N GLN A 60 5.95 -3.58 16.00
CA GLN A 60 7.06 -3.82 16.90
C GLN A 60 7.88 -5.05 16.49
N ASP A 61 7.21 -6.16 16.24
CA ASP A 61 7.87 -7.41 15.85
C ASP A 61 8.62 -7.27 14.52
N ALA A 62 8.01 -6.62 13.53
CA ALA A 62 8.67 -6.35 12.26
C ALA A 62 9.94 -5.50 12.43
N ALA A 63 9.85 -4.43 13.21
CA ALA A 63 10.97 -3.54 13.49
C ALA A 63 12.10 -4.25 14.26
N MET A 64 11.76 -5.08 15.25
CA MET A 64 12.74 -5.89 16.00
C MET A 64 13.46 -6.92 15.12
N ASN A 65 12.80 -7.38 14.07
CA ASN A 65 13.40 -8.29 13.06
C ASN A 65 14.14 -7.53 11.94
N GLY A 66 14.34 -6.22 12.07
CA GLY A 66 15.11 -5.42 11.13
C GLY A 66 14.39 -5.13 9.80
N LEU A 67 13.05 -5.16 9.81
CA LEU A 67 12.21 -4.74 8.68
C LEU A 67 11.60 -3.37 9.00
N VAL A 68 11.80 -2.40 8.13
CA VAL A 68 11.00 -1.17 8.22
C VAL A 68 9.59 -1.48 7.72
N ILE A 69 8.58 -1.23 8.54
CA ILE A 69 7.20 -1.45 8.18
C ILE A 69 6.43 -0.13 8.23
N ALA A 70 5.66 0.14 7.18
CA ALA A 70 4.91 1.37 7.01
C ALA A 70 3.42 1.08 6.87
N ASP A 71 2.61 1.85 7.59
CA ASP A 71 1.15 1.87 7.50
C ASP A 71 0.74 3.04 6.62
N GLY A 72 0.38 2.74 5.37
CA GLY A 72 -0.10 3.70 4.40
C GLY A 72 -1.62 3.88 4.41
N GLY A 73 -2.31 3.31 5.39
CA GLY A 73 -3.77 3.31 5.48
C GLY A 73 -4.42 2.27 4.55
N HIS A 74 -5.46 1.62 5.04
CA HIS A 74 -6.19 0.59 4.28
C HIS A 74 -6.72 1.16 2.96
N PHE A 75 -7.55 2.19 3.07
CA PHE A 75 -8.18 2.83 1.91
C PHE A 75 -7.15 3.33 0.88
N TYR A 76 -6.11 4.03 1.32
CA TYR A 76 -5.14 4.66 0.42
C TYR A 76 -4.23 3.64 -0.28
N THR A 77 -3.90 2.54 0.37
CA THR A 77 -3.08 1.48 -0.24
C THR A 77 -3.88 0.61 -1.21
N GLU A 78 -5.20 0.53 -1.07
CA GLU A 78 -6.07 -0.22 -1.98
C GLU A 78 -6.58 0.62 -3.16
N ARG A 79 -6.96 1.89 -2.94
CA ARG A 79 -7.57 2.70 -3.99
C ARG A 79 -6.69 2.90 -5.22
N VAL A 80 -5.39 2.79 -5.07
CA VAL A 80 -4.43 2.96 -6.18
C VAL A 80 -4.62 1.96 -7.31
N ILE A 81 -5.24 0.80 -7.03
CA ILE A 81 -5.52 -0.22 -8.05
C ILE A 81 -6.65 0.16 -9.00
N ILE A 82 -7.58 1.01 -8.56
CA ILE A 82 -8.82 1.30 -9.30
C ILE A 82 -8.55 1.88 -10.69
N PRO A 83 -7.79 2.98 -10.87
CA PRO A 83 -7.54 3.52 -12.20
C PRO A 83 -6.73 2.56 -13.07
N TYR A 84 -5.79 1.82 -12.48
CA TYR A 84 -5.01 0.81 -13.20
C TYR A 84 -5.90 -0.32 -13.71
N LEU A 85 -6.76 -0.88 -12.86
CA LEU A 85 -7.68 -1.96 -13.22
C LEU A 85 -8.69 -1.48 -14.26
N ALA A 86 -9.25 -0.29 -14.09
CA ALA A 86 -10.18 0.30 -15.04
C ALA A 86 -9.55 0.44 -16.44
N LYS A 87 -8.30 0.92 -16.50
CA LYS A 87 -7.56 1.02 -17.74
C LYS A 87 -7.34 -0.35 -18.39
N ARG A 88 -6.92 -1.34 -17.61
CA ARG A 88 -6.72 -2.70 -18.11
C ARG A 88 -8.00 -3.31 -18.66
N LEU A 89 -9.12 -3.12 -18.00
CA LEU A 89 -10.42 -3.60 -18.45
C LEU A 89 -10.86 -2.90 -19.75
N ARG A 90 -10.70 -1.57 -19.84
CA ARG A 90 -11.02 -0.83 -21.07
C ARG A 90 -10.19 -1.32 -22.27
N ASP A 91 -8.90 -1.51 -22.06
CA ASP A 91 -7.99 -1.99 -23.11
C ASP A 91 -8.38 -3.41 -23.56
N GLU A 92 -8.69 -4.30 -22.62
CA GLU A 92 -9.10 -5.67 -22.92
C GLU A 92 -10.44 -5.73 -23.65
N PHE A 93 -11.43 -4.96 -23.22
CA PHE A 93 -12.74 -4.89 -23.86
C PHE A 93 -12.64 -4.34 -25.29
N LYS A 94 -11.78 -3.34 -25.50
CA LYS A 94 -11.49 -2.82 -26.83
C LYS A 94 -10.85 -3.88 -27.72
N THR A 95 -9.86 -4.61 -27.22
CA THR A 95 -9.20 -5.68 -27.97
C THR A 95 -10.16 -6.79 -28.38
N ARG A 96 -11.12 -7.13 -27.50
CA ARG A 96 -12.15 -8.16 -27.76
C ARG A 96 -13.32 -7.63 -28.60
N GLY A 97 -13.40 -6.35 -28.87
CA GLY A 97 -14.53 -5.74 -29.55
C GLY A 97 -15.81 -5.73 -28.73
N TRP A 98 -15.70 -5.79 -27.39
CA TRP A 98 -16.84 -5.77 -26.50
C TRP A 98 -17.29 -4.34 -26.21
N ASN A 99 -18.59 -4.08 -26.39
CA ASN A 99 -19.16 -2.79 -26.04
C ASN A 99 -19.59 -2.77 -24.56
N VAL A 100 -18.60 -2.69 -23.66
CA VAL A 100 -18.79 -2.67 -22.22
C VAL A 100 -18.17 -1.40 -21.66
N GLY A 101 -18.97 -0.62 -20.93
CA GLY A 101 -18.50 0.57 -20.22
C GLY A 101 -17.80 0.18 -18.90
N VAL A 102 -16.75 0.93 -18.55
CA VAL A 102 -16.04 0.81 -17.26
C VAL A 102 -16.15 2.13 -16.52
N LEU A 103 -16.77 2.11 -15.37
CA LEU A 103 -16.94 3.27 -14.49
C LEU A 103 -16.03 3.12 -13.26
N GLU A 104 -15.39 4.20 -12.88
CA GLU A 104 -14.60 4.29 -11.66
C GLU A 104 -15.38 5.08 -10.61
N ASP A 105 -15.45 4.59 -9.38
CA ASP A 105 -15.95 5.39 -8.27
C ASP A 105 -14.84 6.34 -7.79
N VAL A 106 -14.89 7.57 -8.26
CA VAL A 106 -13.95 8.64 -7.87
C VAL A 106 -14.42 9.42 -6.62
N ARG A 107 -15.59 9.08 -6.07
CA ARG A 107 -16.18 9.77 -4.92
C ARG A 107 -15.87 9.10 -3.59
N ALA A 108 -15.46 7.83 -3.64
CA ALA A 108 -15.09 7.09 -2.44
C ALA A 108 -14.00 7.82 -1.66
N LYS A 109 -14.19 7.92 -0.36
CA LYS A 109 -13.25 8.54 0.59
C LYS A 109 -13.01 7.60 1.75
N ASP A 110 -11.87 7.77 2.40
CA ASP A 110 -11.63 7.09 3.66
C ASP A 110 -12.72 7.46 4.68
N ILE A 111 -13.18 6.46 5.40
CA ILE A 111 -14.16 6.65 6.49
C ILE A 111 -13.52 7.26 7.74
N PHE A 112 -12.21 7.14 7.88
CA PHE A 112 -11.46 7.71 8.99
C PHE A 112 -10.96 9.11 8.65
N HIS A 113 -10.99 9.99 9.64
CA HIS A 113 -10.52 11.36 9.54
C HIS A 113 -9.36 11.59 10.51
N CYS A 114 -8.31 12.26 10.04
CA CYS A 114 -7.23 12.71 10.90
C CYS A 114 -7.53 14.11 11.43
N VAL A 115 -7.33 14.31 12.73
CA VAL A 115 -7.49 15.61 13.41
C VAL A 115 -6.16 16.10 13.95
#